data_6cc09399e6abfbfd87788f3157df6ef2
#
_entry.id   6cc09399e6abfbfd87788f3157df6ef2
#
_cell.length_a   1.000
_cell.length_b   1.000
_cell.length_c   1.000
_cell.angle_alpha   90.00
_cell.angle_beta   90.00
_cell.angle_gamma   90.00
#
_symmetry.space_group_name_H-M   'P 1'
#
loop_
_entity.id
_entity.type
_entity.pdbx_description
1 polymer ?
#
loop_
_entity_poly.entity_id
_entity_poly.type
_entity_poly.pdbx_seq_one_letter_code
_entity_poly.pdbx_strand_id
1 'polypeptide(L)'
;MPRDFLDKILYGTGDEKIDFEYSSYAGVRKFTAPFEGVIPTLERRHNETKSQGMRDFYEMYMSNMHCDECNGARLKKEILCIKIGGKNINELTDMSIRQIQEFLRNLELTDSQKMIAEMILKEVDARLQFLIDVGLEYLTLSRSAGTLSGGEAQRIRLATQIGSGLTGVLYILDEPSIGLHQRDNDKLIATLKKLRDLGNTLIVVEHDEDTMYAADQIIDIGPGAGVHGGNVMAQGTAEEIKKVKGSITGDYLSGRKQIYVPSKRRKGNKKCIEVVGATENNLKNISVKFPLGVFTCVTGVSGSGKSTLVNEVLYKNIAQQLNLSLIHI
;
A
#
# COMPACT_ATOMS: atom_id res chain seq x y z
N MET A 1 -39.48 0.20 -2.27
CA MET A 1 -39.67 1.63 -1.95
C MET A 1 -39.79 2.40 -3.25
N PRO A 2 -40.75 3.33 -3.44
CA PRO A 2 -40.82 4.19 -4.63
C PRO A 2 -39.55 5.03 -4.77
N ARG A 3 -39.09 5.27 -6.01
CA ARG A 3 -37.85 6.00 -6.30
C ARG A 3 -37.88 7.42 -5.76
N ASP A 4 -38.98 8.12 -5.97
CA ASP A 4 -39.20 9.51 -5.50
C ASP A 4 -39.09 9.63 -3.97
N PHE A 5 -39.53 8.61 -3.24
CA PHE A 5 -39.40 8.58 -1.78
C PHE A 5 -37.95 8.34 -1.32
N LEU A 6 -37.22 7.46 -2.03
CA LEU A 6 -35.81 7.23 -1.78
C LEU A 6 -34.99 8.49 -2.05
N ASP A 7 -35.28 9.19 -3.14
CA ASP A 7 -34.57 10.44 -3.48
C ASP A 7 -34.81 11.54 -2.44
N LYS A 8 -36.02 11.67 -1.90
CA LYS A 8 -36.32 12.58 -0.80
C LYS A 8 -35.53 12.21 0.48
N ILE A 9 -35.39 10.93 0.79
CA ILE A 9 -34.55 10.50 1.94
C ILE A 9 -33.09 10.82 1.71
N LEU A 10 -32.55 10.53 0.53
CA LEU A 10 -31.13 10.70 0.24
C LEU A 10 -30.75 12.16 0.07
N TYR A 11 -31.50 12.93 -0.70
CA TYR A 11 -31.12 14.29 -1.11
C TYR A 11 -31.98 15.39 -0.47
N GLY A 12 -33.00 15.02 0.32
CA GLY A 12 -33.85 15.96 1.01
C GLY A 12 -35.13 16.33 0.26
N THR A 13 -35.97 17.17 0.89
CA THR A 13 -37.26 17.59 0.39
C THR A 13 -37.21 18.96 -0.31
N GLY A 14 -36.04 19.56 -0.47
CA GLY A 14 -35.88 20.93 -0.95
C GLY A 14 -36.66 21.91 -0.08
N ASP A 15 -37.59 22.70 -0.68
CA ASP A 15 -38.41 23.65 0.06
C ASP A 15 -39.71 23.03 0.65
N GLU A 16 -39.99 21.76 0.34
CA GLU A 16 -41.17 21.06 0.84
C GLU A 16 -41.00 20.77 2.35
N LYS A 17 -41.87 21.34 3.15
CA LYS A 17 -41.89 21.16 4.59
C LYS A 17 -42.64 19.89 4.98
N ILE A 18 -42.03 19.08 5.83
CA ILE A 18 -42.65 17.89 6.39
C ILE A 18 -42.76 18.03 7.92
N ASP A 19 -43.75 17.33 8.51
CA ASP A 19 -44.00 17.35 9.92
C ASP A 19 -43.11 16.28 10.59
N PHE A 20 -42.25 16.73 11.52
CA PHE A 20 -41.43 15.87 12.36
C PHE A 20 -42.08 15.66 13.71
N GLU A 21 -42.13 14.44 14.15
CA GLU A 21 -42.51 14.08 15.53
C GLU A 21 -41.31 13.39 16.16
N TYR A 22 -40.71 14.02 17.16
CA TYR A 22 -39.57 13.50 17.91
C TYR A 22 -39.99 13.15 19.35
N SER A 23 -39.90 11.90 19.70
CA SER A 23 -40.19 11.37 21.03
C SER A 23 -38.91 11.22 21.85
N SER A 24 -38.82 11.87 23.00
CA SER A 24 -37.71 11.76 23.94
C SER A 24 -38.22 11.55 25.38
N TYR A 25 -37.35 11.23 26.30
CA TYR A 25 -37.69 11.15 27.75
C TYR A 25 -38.35 12.45 28.31
N ALA A 26 -38.15 13.60 27.65
CA ALA A 26 -38.70 14.88 28.02
C ALA A 26 -40.06 15.19 27.37
N GLY A 27 -40.62 14.26 26.58
CA GLY A 27 -41.90 14.41 25.88
C GLY A 27 -41.78 14.39 24.35
N VAL A 28 -42.93 14.55 23.71
CA VAL A 28 -43.05 14.58 22.23
C VAL A 28 -42.95 16.02 21.76
N ARG A 29 -42.02 16.29 20.84
CA ARG A 29 -41.89 17.58 20.16
C ARG A 29 -42.34 17.42 18.70
N LYS A 30 -43.20 18.35 18.25
CA LYS A 30 -43.64 18.42 16.85
C LYS A 30 -43.15 19.72 16.24
N PHE A 31 -42.57 19.66 15.07
CA PHE A 31 -42.15 20.83 14.32
C PHE A 31 -42.24 20.55 12.81
N THR A 32 -42.44 21.56 12.03
CA THR A 32 -42.54 21.48 10.58
C THR A 32 -41.32 22.15 9.96
N ALA A 33 -40.56 21.41 9.18
CA ALA A 33 -39.33 21.91 8.53
C ALA A 33 -39.05 21.13 7.25
N PRO A 34 -38.27 21.66 6.31
CA PRO A 34 -37.75 20.86 5.21
C PRO A 34 -36.76 19.82 5.76
N PHE A 35 -36.73 18.67 5.14
CA PHE A 35 -35.76 17.63 5.45
C PHE A 35 -34.51 17.81 4.59
N GLU A 36 -33.34 17.97 5.25
CA GLU A 36 -32.06 18.23 4.61
C GLU A 36 -31.61 17.08 3.69
N GLY A 37 -31.99 15.84 4.01
CA GLY A 37 -31.50 14.63 3.35
C GLY A 37 -30.28 14.01 4.06
N VAL A 38 -30.11 12.72 3.87
CA VAL A 38 -29.01 11.96 4.52
C VAL A 38 -27.66 12.38 3.94
N ILE A 39 -27.54 12.47 2.59
CA ILE A 39 -26.27 12.81 1.93
C ILE A 39 -25.81 14.22 2.29
N PRO A 40 -26.60 15.29 2.11
CA PRO A 40 -26.21 16.64 2.49
C PRO A 40 -25.89 16.76 3.98
N THR A 41 -26.62 16.05 4.84
CA THR A 41 -26.33 16.03 6.30
C THR A 41 -24.97 15.43 6.59
N LEU A 42 -24.60 14.31 5.94
CA LEU A 42 -23.29 13.67 6.13
C LEU A 42 -22.16 14.57 5.61
N GLU A 43 -22.32 15.16 4.42
CA GLU A 43 -21.35 16.08 3.82
C GLU A 43 -21.11 17.30 4.71
N ARG A 44 -22.19 17.96 5.18
CA ARG A 44 -22.07 19.10 6.08
C ARG A 44 -21.36 18.71 7.37
N ARG A 45 -21.77 17.62 8.03
CA ARG A 45 -21.15 17.15 9.26
C ARG A 45 -19.70 16.75 9.10
N HIS A 46 -19.32 16.13 7.99
CA HIS A 46 -17.94 15.82 7.66
C HIS A 46 -17.09 17.09 7.54
N ASN A 47 -17.63 18.13 6.88
CA ASN A 47 -16.92 19.40 6.69
C ASN A 47 -16.82 20.24 7.98
N GLU A 48 -17.85 20.23 8.81
CA GLU A 48 -17.92 21.03 10.05
C GLU A 48 -17.19 20.38 11.24
N THR A 49 -17.01 19.06 11.24
CA THR A 49 -16.42 18.37 12.40
C THR A 49 -14.94 18.69 12.57
N LYS A 50 -14.55 18.99 13.82
CA LYS A 50 -13.15 19.15 14.23
C LYS A 50 -12.54 17.87 14.79
N SER A 51 -13.35 16.84 15.02
CA SER A 51 -12.91 15.56 15.57
C SER A 51 -12.47 14.63 14.43
N GLN A 52 -11.21 14.16 14.46
CA GLN A 52 -10.70 13.21 13.47
C GLN A 52 -11.51 11.91 13.47
N GLY A 53 -11.83 11.36 14.65
CA GLY A 53 -12.61 10.12 14.73
C GLY A 53 -14.03 10.25 14.14
N MET A 54 -14.67 11.43 14.26
CA MET A 54 -15.97 11.68 13.61
C MET A 54 -15.82 11.87 12.11
N ARG A 55 -14.72 12.46 11.64
CA ARG A 55 -14.41 12.56 10.21
C ARG A 55 -14.23 11.17 9.60
N ASP A 56 -13.40 10.34 10.22
CA ASP A 56 -13.17 8.96 9.78
C ASP A 56 -14.48 8.15 9.74
N PHE A 57 -15.38 8.40 10.72
CA PHE A 57 -16.71 7.77 10.73
C PHE A 57 -17.56 8.18 9.52
N TYR A 58 -17.59 9.47 9.15
CA TYR A 58 -18.34 9.92 7.96
C TYR A 58 -17.70 9.43 6.67
N GLU A 59 -16.37 9.36 6.61
CA GLU A 59 -15.62 8.85 5.44
C GLU A 59 -15.94 7.38 5.12
N MET A 60 -16.38 6.58 6.10
CA MET A 60 -16.86 5.20 5.84
C MET A 60 -18.08 5.13 4.90
N TYR A 61 -18.85 6.22 4.78
CA TYR A 61 -20.00 6.33 3.89
C TYR A 61 -19.68 7.04 2.57
N MET A 62 -18.42 7.45 2.37
CA MET A 62 -17.95 8.15 1.19
C MET A 62 -17.08 7.23 0.33
N SER A 63 -17.09 7.43 -0.97
CA SER A 63 -16.19 6.77 -1.91
C SER A 63 -15.46 7.80 -2.74
N ASN A 64 -14.18 7.50 -3.05
CA ASN A 64 -13.42 8.32 -3.97
C ASN A 64 -13.91 8.07 -5.40
N MET A 65 -14.49 9.06 -6.02
CA MET A 65 -14.92 9.04 -7.43
C MET A 65 -13.99 9.92 -8.28
N HIS A 66 -13.85 9.56 -9.53
CA HIS A 66 -13.19 10.44 -10.48
C HIS A 66 -14.03 11.69 -10.73
N CYS A 67 -13.37 12.83 -10.87
CA CYS A 67 -14.04 14.06 -11.25
C CYS A 67 -14.66 13.93 -12.66
N ASP A 68 -15.93 14.24 -12.82
CA ASP A 68 -16.66 14.09 -14.10
C ASP A 68 -16.09 15.00 -15.20
N GLU A 69 -15.53 16.16 -14.86
CA GLU A 69 -14.94 17.07 -15.83
C GLU A 69 -13.59 16.60 -16.38
N CYS A 70 -12.68 16.17 -15.51
CA CYS A 70 -11.32 15.78 -15.91
C CYS A 70 -11.13 14.26 -15.96
N ASN A 71 -12.13 13.48 -15.59
CA ASN A 71 -12.12 12.02 -15.57
C ASN A 71 -10.86 11.44 -14.89
N GLY A 72 -10.46 12.04 -13.77
CA GLY A 72 -9.29 11.64 -13.01
C GLY A 72 -7.95 12.25 -13.47
N ALA A 73 -7.90 12.92 -14.61
CA ALA A 73 -6.66 13.49 -15.16
C ALA A 73 -6.08 14.67 -14.32
N ARG A 74 -6.91 15.32 -13.48
CA ARG A 74 -6.54 16.46 -12.61
C ARG A 74 -5.97 17.67 -13.35
N LEU A 75 -6.09 17.70 -14.68
CA LEU A 75 -5.57 18.73 -15.58
C LEU A 75 -6.67 19.23 -16.51
N LYS A 76 -6.54 20.46 -16.97
CA LYS A 76 -7.41 21.03 -18.00
C LYS A 76 -7.22 20.31 -19.34
N LYS A 77 -8.28 20.25 -20.15
CA LYS A 77 -8.28 19.56 -21.46
C LYS A 77 -7.21 20.13 -22.41
N GLU A 78 -6.97 21.44 -22.36
CA GLU A 78 -5.95 22.12 -23.17
C GLU A 78 -4.54 21.60 -22.87
N ILE A 79 -4.23 21.32 -21.60
CA ILE A 79 -2.92 20.78 -21.20
C ILE A 79 -2.74 19.35 -21.72
N LEU A 80 -3.84 18.57 -21.74
CA LEU A 80 -3.81 17.20 -22.26
C LEU A 80 -3.64 17.11 -23.79
N CYS A 81 -3.79 18.22 -24.49
CA CYS A 81 -3.48 18.30 -25.93
C CYS A 81 -1.97 18.27 -26.21
N ILE A 82 -1.11 18.60 -25.23
CA ILE A 82 0.34 18.53 -25.37
C ILE A 82 0.77 17.07 -25.30
N LYS A 83 1.41 16.58 -26.37
CA LYS A 83 1.85 15.20 -26.49
C LYS A 83 3.33 15.10 -26.81
N ILE A 84 4.00 14.10 -26.22
CA ILE A 84 5.37 13.71 -26.52
C ILE A 84 5.35 12.23 -26.91
N GLY A 85 5.88 11.88 -28.06
CA GLY A 85 5.81 10.51 -28.58
C GLY A 85 4.37 9.97 -28.68
N GLY A 86 3.40 10.85 -28.98
CA GLY A 86 1.98 10.50 -29.11
C GLY A 86 1.19 10.38 -27.79
N LYS A 87 1.83 10.50 -26.62
CA LYS A 87 1.20 10.41 -25.30
C LYS A 87 1.18 11.76 -24.59
N ASN A 88 0.08 12.05 -23.90
CA ASN A 88 -0.01 13.19 -22.98
C ASN A 88 0.48 12.78 -21.57
N ILE A 89 0.58 13.75 -20.67
CA ILE A 89 1.09 13.53 -19.31
C ILE A 89 0.23 12.56 -18.50
N ASN A 90 -1.10 12.57 -18.65
CA ASN A 90 -1.98 11.66 -17.95
C ASN A 90 -1.78 10.22 -18.43
N GLU A 91 -1.79 10.01 -19.76
CA GLU A 91 -1.53 8.70 -20.36
C GLU A 91 -0.15 8.15 -19.96
N LEU A 92 0.85 9.03 -19.80
CA LEU A 92 2.18 8.65 -19.33
C LEU A 92 2.15 8.23 -17.86
N THR A 93 1.52 9.03 -16.99
CA THR A 93 1.49 8.73 -15.55
C THR A 93 0.63 7.52 -15.19
N ASP A 94 -0.29 7.11 -16.05
CA ASP A 94 -1.09 5.88 -15.91
C ASP A 94 -0.33 4.61 -16.31
N MET A 95 0.81 4.74 -16.97
CA MET A 95 1.70 3.63 -17.25
C MET A 95 2.45 3.19 -15.99
N SER A 96 2.85 1.92 -15.92
CA SER A 96 3.76 1.48 -14.86
C SER A 96 5.13 2.14 -14.98
N ILE A 97 5.85 2.28 -13.87
CA ILE A 97 7.19 2.88 -13.82
C ILE A 97 8.12 2.25 -14.86
N ARG A 98 8.06 0.92 -15.01
CA ARG A 98 8.82 0.21 -16.05
C ARG A 98 8.42 0.64 -17.46
N GLN A 99 7.12 0.71 -17.74
CA GLN A 99 6.63 1.14 -19.05
C GLN A 99 6.98 2.58 -19.37
N ILE A 100 6.94 3.48 -18.37
CA ILE A 100 7.37 4.87 -18.53
C ILE A 100 8.86 4.91 -18.92
N GLN A 101 9.71 4.16 -18.23
CA GLN A 101 11.13 4.11 -18.50
C GLN A 101 11.42 3.59 -19.92
N GLU A 102 10.79 2.50 -20.32
CA GLU A 102 10.91 1.94 -21.66
C GLU A 102 10.42 2.91 -22.73
N PHE A 103 9.28 3.56 -22.50
CA PHE A 103 8.75 4.58 -23.41
C PHE A 103 9.71 5.76 -23.59
N LEU A 104 10.25 6.31 -22.49
CA LEU A 104 11.17 7.44 -22.54
C LEU A 104 12.51 7.10 -23.22
N ARG A 105 13.03 5.89 -23.01
CA ARG A 105 14.27 5.40 -23.66
C ARG A 105 14.12 5.19 -25.17
N ASN A 106 12.92 4.88 -25.63
CA ASN A 106 12.60 4.61 -27.02
C ASN A 106 11.98 5.82 -27.74
N LEU A 107 12.02 7.02 -27.15
CA LEU A 107 11.50 8.24 -27.75
C LEU A 107 12.33 8.62 -28.99
N GLU A 108 11.65 8.76 -30.12
CA GLU A 108 12.23 9.34 -31.32
C GLU A 108 12.17 10.85 -31.25
N LEU A 109 13.31 11.49 -31.03
CA LEU A 109 13.48 12.94 -30.91
C LEU A 109 14.34 13.47 -32.03
N THR A 110 14.01 14.65 -32.52
CA THR A 110 14.89 15.42 -33.42
C THR A 110 16.16 15.85 -32.67
N ASP A 111 17.22 16.21 -33.40
CA ASP A 111 18.49 16.60 -32.77
C ASP A 111 18.35 17.82 -31.86
N SER A 112 17.53 18.81 -32.24
CA SER A 112 17.19 19.94 -31.36
C SER A 112 16.47 19.48 -30.07
N GLN A 113 15.50 18.57 -30.18
CA GLN A 113 14.78 18.05 -29.03
C GLN A 113 15.68 17.22 -28.13
N LYS A 114 16.58 16.41 -28.69
CA LYS A 114 17.59 15.66 -27.92
C LYS A 114 18.45 16.59 -27.09
N MET A 115 18.97 17.67 -27.68
CA MET A 115 19.80 18.61 -26.97
C MET A 115 19.07 19.26 -25.77
N ILE A 116 17.79 19.59 -25.94
CA ILE A 116 16.98 20.20 -24.87
C ILE A 116 16.65 19.16 -23.79
N ALA A 117 16.33 17.93 -24.19
CA ALA A 117 15.76 16.88 -23.30
C ALA A 117 16.84 16.04 -22.59
N GLU A 118 18.09 16.04 -23.07
CA GLU A 118 19.15 15.11 -22.61
C GLU A 118 19.31 15.09 -21.08
N MET A 119 19.51 16.24 -20.48
CA MET A 119 19.70 16.36 -19.03
C MET A 119 18.44 15.95 -18.26
N ILE A 120 17.26 16.33 -18.79
CA ILE A 120 15.97 16.01 -18.16
C ILE A 120 15.72 14.51 -18.22
N LEU A 121 15.89 13.89 -19.39
CA LEU A 121 15.68 12.46 -19.58
C LEU A 121 16.65 11.63 -18.76
N LYS A 122 17.93 12.06 -18.65
CA LYS A 122 18.92 11.40 -17.81
C LYS A 122 18.50 11.40 -16.33
N GLU A 123 18.05 12.54 -15.82
CA GLU A 123 17.58 12.66 -14.43
C GLU A 123 16.31 11.83 -14.17
N VAL A 124 15.34 11.90 -15.10
CA VAL A 124 14.10 11.13 -15.00
C VAL A 124 14.40 9.63 -15.06
N ASP A 125 15.24 9.18 -15.99
CA ASP A 125 15.63 7.76 -16.10
C ASP A 125 16.30 7.24 -14.82
N ALA A 126 17.20 8.04 -14.24
CA ALA A 126 17.86 7.69 -12.97
C ALA A 126 16.83 7.51 -11.84
N ARG A 127 15.87 8.42 -11.69
CA ARG A 127 14.82 8.34 -10.67
C ARG A 127 13.88 7.17 -10.88
N LEU A 128 13.49 6.90 -12.12
CA LEU A 128 12.68 5.72 -12.44
C LEU A 128 13.45 4.43 -12.16
N GLN A 129 14.76 4.41 -12.47
CA GLN A 129 15.61 3.27 -12.19
C GLN A 129 15.70 2.98 -10.68
N PHE A 130 15.80 4.00 -9.82
CA PHE A 130 15.76 3.79 -8.36
C PHE A 130 14.45 3.17 -7.89
N LEU A 131 13.31 3.60 -8.43
CA LEU A 131 12.01 2.99 -8.10
C LEU A 131 11.94 1.52 -8.55
N ILE A 132 12.55 1.19 -9.68
CA ILE A 132 12.65 -0.20 -10.18
C ILE A 132 13.58 -1.02 -9.29
N ASP A 133 14.73 -0.45 -8.88
CA ASP A 133 15.72 -1.12 -8.05
C ASP A 133 15.17 -1.46 -6.63
N VAL A 134 14.22 -0.67 -6.13
CA VAL A 134 13.52 -0.98 -4.86
C VAL A 134 12.25 -1.83 -5.05
N GLY A 135 12.03 -2.40 -6.26
CA GLY A 135 10.93 -3.32 -6.54
C GLY A 135 9.56 -2.66 -6.71
N LEU A 136 9.50 -1.39 -7.09
CA LEU A 136 8.26 -0.63 -7.31
C LEU A 136 7.90 -0.46 -8.79
N GLU A 137 8.47 -1.27 -9.67
CA GLU A 137 8.32 -1.17 -11.12
C GLU A 137 6.89 -1.26 -11.65
N TYR A 138 5.99 -1.86 -10.86
CA TYR A 138 4.57 -2.06 -11.20
C TYR A 138 3.67 -0.89 -10.85
N LEU A 139 4.12 0.04 -10.00
CA LEU A 139 3.34 1.21 -9.61
C LEU A 139 3.15 2.18 -10.78
N THR A 140 2.05 2.93 -10.74
CA THR A 140 1.80 4.05 -11.63
C THR A 140 2.02 5.36 -10.89
N LEU A 141 2.47 6.43 -11.59
CA LEU A 141 2.64 7.74 -10.97
C LEU A 141 1.32 8.44 -10.66
N SER A 142 0.22 8.03 -11.33
CA SER A 142 -1.15 8.53 -11.08
C SER A 142 -1.74 7.98 -9.78
N ARG A 143 -1.18 6.91 -9.21
CA ARG A 143 -1.71 6.25 -8.02
C ARG A 143 -1.70 7.17 -6.80
N SER A 144 -2.82 7.24 -6.10
CA SER A 144 -2.95 8.03 -4.88
C SER A 144 -2.05 7.47 -3.76
N ALA A 145 -1.35 8.37 -3.06
CA ALA A 145 -0.46 8.00 -1.95
C ALA A 145 -1.21 7.27 -0.80
N GLY A 146 -2.48 7.60 -0.57
CA GLY A 146 -3.30 6.93 0.44
C GLY A 146 -3.62 5.46 0.16
N THR A 147 -3.41 4.99 -1.08
CA THR A 147 -3.60 3.58 -1.47
C THR A 147 -2.33 2.74 -1.39
N LEU A 148 -1.20 3.36 -1.04
CA LEU A 148 0.07 2.66 -0.91
C LEU A 148 0.10 1.85 0.39
N SER A 149 0.65 0.65 0.33
CA SER A 149 1.00 -0.09 1.54
C SER A 149 2.15 0.58 2.28
N GLY A 150 2.28 0.31 3.59
CA GLY A 150 3.39 0.85 4.39
C GLY A 150 4.76 0.57 3.78
N GLY A 151 4.99 -0.66 3.30
CA GLY A 151 6.23 -1.03 2.64
C GLY A 151 6.46 -0.31 1.30
N GLU A 152 5.41 -0.07 0.49
CA GLU A 152 5.52 0.72 -0.75
C GLU A 152 5.91 2.18 -0.44
N ALA A 153 5.25 2.80 0.53
CA ALA A 153 5.55 4.17 0.94
C ALA A 153 6.98 4.32 1.47
N GLN A 154 7.45 3.35 2.26
CA GLN A 154 8.82 3.33 2.79
C GLN A 154 9.86 3.20 1.66
N ARG A 155 9.63 2.32 0.67
CA ARG A 155 10.52 2.16 -0.48
C ARG A 155 10.55 3.39 -1.40
N ILE A 156 9.43 4.10 -1.56
CA ILE A 156 9.42 5.39 -2.28
C ILE A 156 10.32 6.41 -1.56
N ARG A 157 10.24 6.49 -0.23
CA ARG A 157 11.12 7.36 0.56
C ARG A 157 12.59 6.97 0.38
N LEU A 158 12.90 5.67 0.45
CA LEU A 158 14.24 5.16 0.21
C LEU A 158 14.75 5.53 -1.19
N ALA A 159 13.95 5.30 -2.24
CA ALA A 159 14.31 5.66 -3.61
C ALA A 159 14.58 7.19 -3.77
N THR A 160 13.80 8.02 -3.08
CA THR A 160 13.99 9.49 -3.08
C THR A 160 15.31 9.87 -2.41
N GLN A 161 15.67 9.22 -1.30
CA GLN A 161 16.93 9.46 -0.58
C GLN A 161 18.14 9.04 -1.42
N ILE A 162 18.07 7.87 -2.06
CA ILE A 162 19.12 7.37 -2.96
C ILE A 162 19.30 8.30 -4.16
N GLY A 163 18.20 8.75 -4.76
CA GLY A 163 18.19 9.63 -5.91
C GLY A 163 18.80 11.01 -5.66
N SER A 164 19.01 11.39 -4.39
CA SER A 164 19.69 12.66 -4.05
C SER A 164 21.18 12.65 -4.38
N GLY A 165 21.80 11.48 -4.58
CA GLY A 165 23.23 11.34 -4.87
C GLY A 165 24.16 11.88 -3.78
N LEU A 166 23.64 12.06 -2.55
CA LEU A 166 24.42 12.56 -1.42
C LEU A 166 25.48 11.55 -1.00
N THR A 167 26.67 12.03 -0.68
CA THR A 167 27.79 11.26 -0.16
C THR A 167 28.14 11.69 1.27
N GLY A 168 28.69 10.77 2.09
CA GLY A 168 29.05 11.08 3.47
C GLY A 168 27.84 11.23 4.41
N VAL A 169 26.68 10.68 4.04
CA VAL A 169 25.44 10.76 4.82
C VAL A 169 25.25 9.49 5.64
N LEU A 170 24.64 9.62 6.81
CA LEU A 170 24.14 8.53 7.62
C LEU A 170 22.69 8.25 7.28
N TYR A 171 22.41 7.05 6.75
CA TYR A 171 21.06 6.55 6.52
C TYR A 171 20.64 5.60 7.64
N ILE A 172 19.45 5.82 8.21
CA ILE A 172 18.87 4.93 9.21
C ILE A 172 17.57 4.39 8.62
N LEU A 173 17.48 3.07 8.49
CA LEU A 173 16.36 2.37 7.87
C LEU A 173 15.80 1.35 8.87
N ASP A 174 14.47 1.35 9.02
CA ASP A 174 13.76 0.44 9.90
C ASP A 174 12.94 -0.54 9.04
N GLU A 175 13.31 -1.82 9.06
CA GLU A 175 12.69 -2.93 8.32
C GLU A 175 12.39 -2.61 6.83
N PRO A 176 13.38 -2.17 6.02
CA PRO A 176 13.13 -1.81 4.62
C PRO A 176 12.70 -2.99 3.75
N SER A 177 12.93 -4.25 4.17
CA SER A 177 12.50 -5.47 3.49
C SER A 177 11.02 -5.82 3.73
N ILE A 178 10.33 -5.12 4.65
CA ILE A 178 8.96 -5.47 5.03
C ILE A 178 8.01 -5.55 3.82
N GLY A 179 7.30 -6.66 3.69
CA GLY A 179 6.35 -6.90 2.60
C GLY A 179 6.99 -7.18 1.24
N LEU A 180 8.32 -7.32 1.16
CA LEU A 180 8.99 -7.79 -0.05
C LEU A 180 8.84 -9.31 -0.23
N HIS A 181 8.77 -9.71 -1.49
CA HIS A 181 9.02 -11.09 -1.86
C HIS A 181 10.54 -11.33 -1.90
N GLN A 182 10.99 -12.56 -1.62
CA GLN A 182 12.41 -12.91 -1.60
C GLN A 182 13.17 -12.43 -2.85
N ARG A 183 12.60 -12.59 -4.04
CA ARG A 183 13.18 -12.11 -5.31
C ARG A 183 13.45 -10.59 -5.33
N ASP A 184 12.61 -9.81 -4.65
CA ASP A 184 12.75 -8.35 -4.66
C ASP A 184 13.71 -7.88 -3.55
N ASN A 185 13.96 -8.72 -2.53
CA ASN A 185 14.92 -8.47 -1.47
C ASN A 185 16.36 -8.37 -2.01
N ASP A 186 16.73 -9.22 -2.96
CA ASP A 186 18.05 -9.16 -3.62
C ASP A 186 18.31 -7.79 -4.26
N LYS A 187 17.29 -7.18 -4.89
CA LYS A 187 17.40 -5.84 -5.48
C LYS A 187 17.59 -4.77 -4.41
N LEU A 188 16.85 -4.86 -3.31
CA LEU A 188 16.99 -3.96 -2.16
C LEU A 188 18.41 -4.04 -1.59
N ILE A 189 18.91 -5.23 -1.31
CA ILE A 189 20.28 -5.46 -0.79
C ILE A 189 21.33 -4.87 -1.76
N ALA A 190 21.19 -5.12 -3.07
CA ALA A 190 22.09 -4.55 -4.06
C ALA A 190 22.06 -3.01 -4.05
N THR A 191 20.90 -2.42 -3.84
CA THR A 191 20.71 -0.97 -3.75
C THR A 191 21.35 -0.39 -2.49
N LEU A 192 21.18 -1.05 -1.34
CA LEU A 192 21.82 -0.66 -0.08
C LEU A 192 23.36 -0.72 -0.19
N LYS A 193 23.91 -1.77 -0.82
CA LYS A 193 25.34 -1.87 -1.09
C LYS A 193 25.85 -0.73 -2.00
N LYS A 194 25.12 -0.40 -3.05
CA LYS A 194 25.48 0.77 -3.89
C LYS A 194 25.55 2.08 -3.09
N LEU A 195 24.57 2.30 -2.18
CA LEU A 195 24.58 3.47 -1.29
C LEU A 195 25.80 3.52 -0.41
N ARG A 196 26.17 2.39 0.21
CA ARG A 196 27.39 2.27 1.01
C ARG A 196 28.63 2.58 0.18
N ASP A 197 28.71 2.00 -1.01
CA ASP A 197 29.88 2.13 -1.90
C ASP A 197 30.09 3.56 -2.42
N LEU A 198 29.04 4.41 -2.35
CA LEU A 198 29.14 5.86 -2.57
C LEU A 198 29.76 6.63 -1.40
N GLY A 199 30.24 5.94 -0.34
CA GLY A 199 30.86 6.55 0.84
C GLY A 199 29.87 6.96 1.93
N ASN A 200 28.67 6.39 1.93
CA ASN A 200 27.66 6.61 2.97
C ASN A 200 27.77 5.56 4.09
N THR A 201 27.22 5.90 5.25
CA THR A 201 27.05 4.97 6.37
C THR A 201 25.57 4.55 6.42
N LEU A 202 25.29 3.26 6.53
CA LEU A 202 23.96 2.72 6.65
C LEU A 202 23.80 1.98 7.97
N ILE A 203 22.74 2.30 8.71
CA ILE A 203 22.27 1.53 9.86
C ILE A 203 20.89 1.00 9.49
N VAL A 204 20.75 -0.32 9.50
CA VAL A 204 19.53 -0.99 9.09
C VAL A 204 19.05 -1.86 10.23
N VAL A 205 17.82 -1.65 10.70
CA VAL A 205 17.13 -2.58 11.60
C VAL A 205 16.46 -3.62 10.74
N GLU A 206 16.86 -4.88 10.87
CA GLU A 206 16.38 -5.96 10.01
C GLU A 206 16.27 -7.30 10.72
N HIS A 207 15.40 -8.15 10.19
CA HIS A 207 15.18 -9.51 10.66
C HIS A 207 15.40 -10.55 9.54
N ASP A 208 15.66 -10.09 8.33
CA ASP A 208 15.90 -10.92 7.16
C ASP A 208 17.33 -11.49 7.16
N GLU A 209 17.42 -12.79 6.94
CA GLU A 209 18.70 -13.52 6.98
C GLU A 209 19.65 -13.07 5.86
N ASP A 210 19.15 -12.85 4.64
CA ASP A 210 19.97 -12.45 3.49
C ASP A 210 20.56 -11.05 3.70
N THR A 211 19.78 -10.14 4.30
CA THR A 211 20.25 -8.80 4.66
C THR A 211 21.33 -8.86 5.74
N MET A 212 21.18 -9.74 6.75
CA MET A 212 22.21 -9.94 7.77
C MET A 212 23.52 -10.47 7.16
N TYR A 213 23.46 -11.44 6.25
CA TYR A 213 24.66 -11.94 5.54
C TYR A 213 25.29 -10.89 4.63
N ALA A 214 24.50 -9.95 4.13
CA ALA A 214 24.97 -8.89 3.24
C ALA A 214 25.63 -7.72 3.99
N ALA A 215 25.38 -7.60 5.30
CA ALA A 215 25.92 -6.53 6.14
C ALA A 215 27.41 -6.73 6.43
N ASP A 216 28.15 -5.63 6.52
CA ASP A 216 29.55 -5.64 6.91
C ASP A 216 29.70 -5.92 8.42
N GLN A 217 28.72 -5.49 9.22
CA GLN A 217 28.68 -5.69 10.67
C GLN A 217 27.25 -5.86 11.16
N ILE A 218 27.06 -6.75 12.13
CA ILE A 218 25.81 -7.02 12.82
C ILE A 218 25.97 -6.63 14.29
N ILE A 219 24.97 -6.00 14.88
CA ILE A 219 24.82 -5.74 16.30
C ILE A 219 23.54 -6.46 16.75
N ASP A 220 23.70 -7.51 17.54
CA ASP A 220 22.58 -8.32 18.06
C ASP A 220 22.15 -7.80 19.43
N ILE A 221 20.90 -7.38 19.56
CA ILE A 221 20.32 -6.84 20.79
C ILE A 221 19.34 -7.85 21.40
N GLY A 222 19.47 -8.10 22.70
CA GLY A 222 18.67 -9.09 23.40
C GLY A 222 18.85 -9.05 24.91
N PRO A 223 18.65 -10.20 25.61
CA PRO A 223 18.21 -11.50 25.08
C PRO A 223 16.69 -11.60 24.89
N GLY A 224 15.90 -10.67 25.44
CA GLY A 224 14.45 -10.67 25.38
C GLY A 224 13.87 -9.33 24.99
N ALA A 225 12.58 -9.13 25.24
CA ALA A 225 11.87 -7.88 24.95
C ALA A 225 11.62 -7.07 26.23
N GLY A 226 11.41 -5.76 26.09
CA GLY A 226 11.12 -4.85 27.19
C GLY A 226 12.22 -4.83 28.24
N VAL A 227 11.85 -4.99 29.50
CA VAL A 227 12.80 -4.97 30.64
C VAL A 227 13.85 -6.08 30.61
N HIS A 228 13.63 -7.12 29.82
CA HIS A 228 14.54 -8.25 29.64
C HIS A 228 15.44 -8.12 28.41
N GLY A 229 15.34 -7.02 27.68
CA GLY A 229 16.15 -6.71 26.50
C GLY A 229 17.20 -5.64 26.76
N GLY A 230 17.66 -4.99 25.69
CA GLY A 230 18.52 -3.82 25.74
C GLY A 230 20.01 -4.10 25.96
N ASN A 231 20.43 -5.37 25.94
CA ASN A 231 21.85 -5.74 26.02
C ASN A 231 22.41 -6.08 24.64
N VAL A 232 23.66 -5.72 24.38
CA VAL A 232 24.39 -6.21 23.21
C VAL A 232 24.79 -7.65 23.47
N MET A 233 24.18 -8.60 22.76
CA MET A 233 24.42 -10.03 22.88
C MET A 233 25.64 -10.48 22.07
N ALA A 234 25.81 -9.87 20.90
CA ALA A 234 26.90 -10.13 20.00
C ALA A 234 27.13 -8.95 19.06
N GLN A 235 28.37 -8.78 18.58
CA GLN A 235 28.74 -7.78 17.60
C GLN A 235 29.85 -8.33 16.72
N GLY A 236 29.75 -8.12 15.40
CA GLY A 236 30.74 -8.58 14.43
C GLY A 236 30.13 -8.93 13.09
N THR A 237 30.89 -9.64 12.28
CA THR A 237 30.40 -10.21 11.00
C THR A 237 29.44 -11.35 11.26
N ALA A 238 28.65 -11.75 10.25
CA ALA A 238 27.74 -12.89 10.35
C ALA A 238 28.44 -14.17 10.83
N GLU A 239 29.69 -14.42 10.36
CA GLU A 239 30.46 -15.58 10.74
C GLU A 239 30.98 -15.52 12.23
N GLU A 240 31.17 -14.33 12.74
CA GLU A 240 31.53 -14.15 14.17
C GLU A 240 30.29 -14.32 15.05
N ILE A 241 29.14 -13.74 14.67
CA ILE A 241 27.88 -13.89 15.40
C ILE A 241 27.45 -15.35 15.53
N LYS A 242 27.60 -16.16 14.47
CA LYS A 242 27.33 -17.61 14.50
C LYS A 242 28.07 -18.36 15.60
N LYS A 243 29.23 -17.87 16.02
CA LYS A 243 30.09 -18.54 17.04
C LYS A 243 29.71 -18.14 18.46
N VAL A 244 28.98 -17.05 18.66
CA VAL A 244 28.62 -16.53 19.97
C VAL A 244 27.57 -17.43 20.62
N LYS A 245 27.86 -17.93 21.81
CA LYS A 245 26.92 -18.68 22.63
C LYS A 245 26.01 -17.70 23.35
N GLY A 246 24.66 -17.95 23.28
CA GLY A 246 23.67 -17.10 23.92
C GLY A 246 23.07 -16.02 23.01
N SER A 247 23.64 -15.81 21.83
CA SER A 247 22.95 -15.04 20.77
C SER A 247 21.89 -15.91 20.10
N ILE A 248 20.63 -15.52 20.22
CA ILE A 248 19.52 -16.19 19.55
C ILE A 248 19.67 -16.06 18.04
N THR A 249 20.02 -14.87 17.56
CA THR A 249 20.30 -14.60 16.15
C THR A 249 21.42 -15.51 15.63
N GLY A 250 22.53 -15.64 16.38
CA GLY A 250 23.64 -16.53 16.04
C GLY A 250 23.25 -18.01 16.04
N ASP A 251 22.33 -18.42 16.90
CA ASP A 251 21.82 -19.78 16.92
C ASP A 251 21.01 -20.13 15.66
N TYR A 252 20.17 -19.20 15.16
CA TYR A 252 19.43 -19.37 13.92
C TYR A 252 20.33 -19.29 12.69
N LEU A 253 21.20 -18.28 12.58
CA LEU A 253 22.12 -18.13 11.46
C LEU A 253 23.09 -19.33 11.32
N SER A 254 23.46 -19.97 12.43
CA SER A 254 24.34 -21.16 12.43
C SER A 254 23.58 -22.47 12.21
N GLY A 255 22.26 -22.47 12.21
CA GLY A 255 21.42 -23.67 12.16
C GLY A 255 21.36 -24.47 13.45
N ARG A 256 21.96 -23.99 14.57
CA ARG A 256 21.80 -24.64 15.89
C ARG A 256 20.36 -24.63 16.37
N LYS A 257 19.62 -23.58 16.00
CA LYS A 257 18.15 -23.51 16.16
C LYS A 257 17.50 -23.38 14.81
N GLN A 258 16.36 -24.01 14.66
CA GLN A 258 15.54 -23.90 13.44
C GLN A 258 14.06 -24.02 13.80
N ILE A 259 13.21 -23.41 12.97
CA ILE A 259 11.77 -23.56 13.09
C ILE A 259 11.40 -24.93 12.50
N TYR A 260 10.78 -25.77 13.34
CA TYR A 260 10.37 -27.12 12.91
C TYR A 260 9.28 -27.05 11.84
N VAL A 261 9.55 -27.69 10.71
CA VAL A 261 8.55 -27.87 9.64
C VAL A 261 7.89 -29.24 9.81
N PRO A 262 6.58 -29.33 10.12
CA PRO A 262 5.93 -30.60 10.37
C PRO A 262 5.89 -31.45 9.11
N SER A 263 6.28 -32.73 9.23
CA SER A 263 6.26 -33.72 8.14
C SER A 263 4.85 -34.06 7.69
N LYS A 264 3.85 -33.98 8.60
CA LYS A 264 2.44 -34.21 8.29
C LYS A 264 1.66 -32.90 8.38
N ARG A 265 0.98 -32.53 7.32
CA ARG A 265 0.10 -31.36 7.28
C ARG A 265 -1.29 -31.71 7.82
N ARG A 266 -1.94 -30.74 8.47
CA ARG A 266 -3.30 -30.88 8.95
C ARG A 266 -4.25 -31.07 7.77
N LYS A 267 -5.14 -32.07 7.85
CA LYS A 267 -6.25 -32.23 6.92
C LYS A 267 -7.36 -31.29 7.34
N GLY A 268 -7.82 -30.43 6.45
CA GLY A 268 -8.95 -29.53 6.69
C GLY A 268 -10.25 -30.33 6.97
N ASN A 269 -11.31 -29.60 7.30
CA ASN A 269 -12.63 -30.16 7.58
C ASN A 269 -13.47 -30.43 6.32
N LYS A 270 -12.88 -30.44 5.14
CA LYS A 270 -13.50 -30.58 3.81
C LYS A 270 -14.45 -29.42 3.41
N LYS A 271 -14.60 -28.40 4.26
CA LYS A 271 -15.34 -27.17 3.94
C LYS A 271 -14.39 -26.13 3.39
N CYS A 272 -14.88 -25.27 2.50
CA CYS A 272 -14.12 -24.15 1.95
C CYS A 272 -15.03 -22.94 1.76
N ILE A 273 -14.41 -21.77 1.73
CA ILE A 273 -14.99 -20.56 1.15
C ILE A 273 -14.44 -20.47 -0.27
N GLU A 274 -15.30 -20.24 -1.24
CA GLU A 274 -14.93 -20.14 -2.64
C GLU A 274 -15.19 -18.72 -3.15
N VAL A 275 -14.15 -18.11 -3.71
CA VAL A 275 -14.25 -16.89 -4.52
C VAL A 275 -14.31 -17.34 -5.97
N VAL A 276 -15.28 -16.86 -6.74
CA VAL A 276 -15.50 -17.23 -8.14
C VAL A 276 -15.47 -15.98 -9.00
N GLY A 277 -14.66 -15.98 -10.05
CA GLY A 277 -14.67 -14.94 -11.08
C GLY A 277 -14.18 -13.58 -10.62
N ALA A 278 -13.22 -13.50 -9.69
CA ALA A 278 -12.70 -12.23 -9.19
C ALA A 278 -11.93 -11.46 -10.27
N THR A 279 -12.35 -10.20 -10.52
CA THR A 279 -11.76 -9.31 -11.55
C THR A 279 -11.31 -7.97 -10.96
N GLU A 280 -11.39 -7.80 -9.63
CA GLU A 280 -11.02 -6.54 -8.97
C GLU A 280 -9.55 -6.19 -9.19
N ASN A 281 -9.27 -4.93 -9.49
CA ASN A 281 -7.94 -4.40 -9.79
C ASN A 281 -7.21 -5.22 -10.87
N ASN A 282 -6.12 -5.90 -10.51
CA ASN A 282 -5.30 -6.69 -11.44
C ASN A 282 -5.69 -8.18 -11.51
N LEU A 283 -6.74 -8.62 -10.83
CA LEU A 283 -7.20 -10.00 -10.86
C LEU A 283 -7.80 -10.35 -12.23
N LYS A 284 -7.46 -11.53 -12.75
CA LYS A 284 -7.77 -11.97 -14.11
C LYS A 284 -8.90 -13.02 -14.13
N ASN A 285 -10.09 -12.65 -13.61
CA ASN A 285 -11.23 -13.56 -13.53
C ASN A 285 -10.89 -14.88 -12.81
N ILE A 286 -10.22 -14.75 -11.65
CA ILE A 286 -9.71 -15.91 -10.92
C ILE A 286 -10.76 -16.52 -9.99
N SER A 287 -10.69 -17.85 -9.82
CA SER A 287 -11.49 -18.57 -8.84
C SER A 287 -10.57 -19.30 -7.87
N VAL A 288 -10.80 -19.13 -6.56
CA VAL A 288 -9.92 -19.62 -5.50
C VAL A 288 -10.74 -20.21 -4.36
N LYS A 289 -10.32 -21.41 -3.89
CA LYS A 289 -10.90 -22.07 -2.71
C LYS A 289 -10.00 -21.88 -1.50
N PHE A 290 -10.59 -21.37 -0.41
CA PHE A 290 -9.92 -21.23 0.88
C PHE A 290 -10.42 -22.34 1.82
N PRO A 291 -9.62 -23.41 2.05
CA PRO A 291 -10.01 -24.50 2.92
C PRO A 291 -10.20 -24.02 4.37
N LEU A 292 -11.24 -24.48 5.04
CA LEU A 292 -11.51 -24.14 6.43
C LEU A 292 -10.85 -25.14 7.40
N GLY A 293 -10.54 -24.64 8.61
CA GLY A 293 -9.89 -25.43 9.65
C GLY A 293 -8.41 -25.70 9.43
N VAL A 294 -7.77 -24.96 8.51
CA VAL A 294 -6.34 -25.02 8.22
C VAL A 294 -5.73 -23.60 8.21
N PHE A 295 -4.43 -23.52 8.35
CA PHE A 295 -3.67 -22.30 8.10
C PHE A 295 -3.36 -22.21 6.61
N THR A 296 -3.94 -21.21 5.94
CA THR A 296 -3.73 -20.95 4.51
C THR A 296 -2.85 -19.73 4.31
N CYS A 297 -1.78 -19.87 3.55
CA CYS A 297 -0.89 -18.77 3.19
C CYS A 297 -1.17 -18.33 1.75
N VAL A 298 -1.38 -17.03 1.54
CA VAL A 298 -1.49 -16.40 0.22
C VAL A 298 -0.17 -15.70 -0.07
N THR A 299 0.57 -16.20 -1.05
CA THR A 299 1.93 -15.73 -1.37
C THR A 299 2.04 -15.26 -2.83
N GLY A 300 3.10 -14.57 -3.15
CA GLY A 300 3.42 -14.05 -4.49
C GLY A 300 4.19 -12.72 -4.41
N VAL A 301 4.74 -12.28 -5.53
CA VAL A 301 5.52 -11.03 -5.62
C VAL A 301 4.71 -9.80 -5.21
N SER A 302 5.39 -8.71 -4.87
CA SER A 302 4.75 -7.43 -4.55
C SER A 302 3.87 -6.97 -5.71
N GLY A 303 2.68 -6.42 -5.43
CA GLY A 303 1.73 -6.00 -6.48
C GLY A 303 0.98 -7.12 -7.20
N SER A 304 1.15 -8.41 -6.84
CA SER A 304 0.49 -9.53 -7.54
C SER A 304 -1.01 -9.69 -7.29
N GLY A 305 -1.62 -8.85 -6.44
CA GLY A 305 -3.06 -8.89 -6.16
C GLY A 305 -3.46 -9.68 -4.91
N LYS A 306 -2.50 -10.06 -4.04
CA LYS A 306 -2.78 -10.80 -2.78
C LYS A 306 -3.77 -10.07 -1.88
N SER A 307 -3.50 -8.81 -1.58
CA SER A 307 -4.36 -7.97 -0.74
C SER A 307 -5.70 -7.70 -1.42
N THR A 308 -5.73 -7.53 -2.73
CA THR A 308 -6.96 -7.41 -3.51
C THR A 308 -7.84 -8.64 -3.34
N LEU A 309 -7.27 -9.85 -3.51
CA LEU A 309 -8.02 -11.08 -3.34
C LEU A 309 -8.56 -11.26 -1.92
N VAL A 310 -7.72 -11.02 -0.89
CA VAL A 310 -8.08 -11.30 0.50
C VAL A 310 -8.92 -10.18 1.10
N ASN A 311 -8.49 -8.92 0.99
CA ASN A 311 -9.14 -7.81 1.67
C ASN A 311 -10.31 -7.24 0.85
N GLU A 312 -10.08 -6.96 -0.44
CA GLU A 312 -11.09 -6.30 -1.26
C GLU A 312 -12.18 -7.28 -1.71
N VAL A 313 -11.81 -8.49 -2.13
CA VAL A 313 -12.79 -9.46 -2.62
C VAL A 313 -13.33 -10.33 -1.49
N LEU A 314 -12.49 -11.14 -0.83
CA LEU A 314 -12.96 -12.12 0.14
C LEU A 314 -13.57 -11.47 1.38
N TYR A 315 -12.80 -10.61 2.07
CA TYR A 315 -13.23 -10.01 3.35
C TYR A 315 -14.45 -9.10 3.18
N LYS A 316 -14.42 -8.16 2.22
CA LYS A 316 -15.55 -7.21 2.04
C LYS A 316 -16.85 -7.92 1.67
N ASN A 317 -16.81 -8.94 0.79
CA ASN A 317 -18.01 -9.69 0.43
C ASN A 317 -18.57 -10.50 1.61
N ILE A 318 -17.73 -11.14 2.41
CA ILE A 318 -18.19 -11.86 3.60
C ILE A 318 -18.75 -10.89 4.63
N ALA A 319 -18.07 -9.78 4.91
CA ALA A 319 -18.54 -8.77 5.86
C ALA A 319 -19.89 -8.19 5.43
N GLN A 320 -20.09 -7.91 4.14
CA GLN A 320 -21.36 -7.44 3.60
C GLN A 320 -22.47 -8.47 3.79
N GLN A 321 -22.22 -9.75 3.51
CA GLN A 321 -23.20 -10.80 3.68
C GLN A 321 -23.61 -11.01 5.16
N LEU A 322 -22.62 -10.97 6.06
CA LEU A 322 -22.88 -11.11 7.50
C LEU A 322 -23.61 -9.89 8.08
N ASN A 323 -23.25 -8.68 7.68
CA ASN A 323 -23.91 -7.46 8.15
C ASN A 323 -25.35 -7.34 7.62
N LEU A 324 -25.63 -7.76 6.37
CA LEU A 324 -26.99 -7.84 5.86
C LEU A 324 -27.83 -8.86 6.63
N SER A 325 -27.22 -9.96 7.09
CA SER A 325 -27.87 -10.96 7.96
C SER A 325 -28.25 -10.40 9.33
N LEU A 326 -27.51 -9.40 9.85
CA LEU A 326 -27.80 -8.75 11.14
C LEU A 326 -28.91 -7.67 11.04
N ILE A 327 -29.22 -7.18 9.85
CA ILE A 327 -30.31 -6.21 9.63
C ILE A 327 -31.67 -6.91 9.50
N HIS A 328 -31.69 -8.22 9.34
CA HIS A 328 -32.91 -9.06 9.25
C HIS A 328 -33.25 -9.80 10.54
N ILE A 329 -32.62 -9.45 11.67
CA ILE A 329 -33.02 -9.80 13.03
C ILE A 329 -33.53 -8.50 13.69
#